data_cd6b31969dde5ce76f1dfa027a242c69
#
_entry.id   cd6b31969dde5ce76f1dfa027a242c69
#
_cell.length_a   1.000
_cell.length_b   1.000
_cell.length_c   1.000
_cell.angle_alpha   90.00
_cell.angle_beta   90.00
_cell.angle_gamma   90.00
#
_symmetry.space_group_name_H-M   'P 1'
#
loop_
_entity.id
_entity.type
_entity.pdbx_description
1 polymer ?
#
loop_
_entity_poly.entity_id
_entity_poly.type
_entity_poly.pdbx_seq_one_letter_code
_entity_poly.pdbx_strand_id
1 'polypeptide(L)'
;MIKAENVTFEYDRLDEEGNIESKLTAVDHLSLKIESGSFIAVLGHNGSGKSTFAKHINALLTPTDGTLWVNGMDTKDEEHLWDIRQNAGMVFQNPDNQIIGTIVEEDVGFGPENLGVPTDEIW
;
A
#
# COMPACT_ATOMS: atom_id res chain seq x y z
N MET A 1 -2.85 1.35 -13.73
CA MET A 1 -2.68 2.81 -13.59
C MET A 1 -2.95 3.26 -12.17
N ILE A 2 -2.17 4.19 -11.68
CA ILE A 2 -2.35 4.78 -10.35
C ILE A 2 -2.51 6.28 -10.53
N LYS A 3 -3.53 6.87 -9.93
CA LYS A 3 -3.77 8.31 -9.97
C LYS A 3 -3.98 8.83 -8.56
N ALA A 4 -3.17 9.82 -8.18
CA ALA A 4 -3.30 10.54 -6.91
C ALA A 4 -3.74 11.97 -7.19
N GLU A 5 -4.69 12.46 -6.43
CA GLU A 5 -5.23 13.82 -6.56
C GLU A 5 -5.30 14.47 -5.18
N ASN A 6 -4.39 15.40 -4.94
CA ASN A 6 -4.24 16.12 -3.67
C ASN A 6 -4.19 15.21 -2.43
N VAL A 7 -3.48 14.10 -2.54
CA VAL A 7 -3.37 13.13 -1.46
C VAL A 7 -2.57 13.72 -0.30
N THR A 8 -3.17 13.75 0.86
CA THR A 8 -2.56 14.17 2.11
C THR A 8 -2.76 13.06 3.14
N PHE A 9 -1.71 12.71 3.86
CA PHE A 9 -1.78 11.76 4.95
C PHE A 9 -1.04 12.28 6.18
N GLU A 10 -1.73 12.27 7.30
CA GLU A 10 -1.22 12.74 8.59
C GLU A 10 -1.25 11.59 9.61
N TYR A 11 -0.13 11.40 10.30
CA TYR A 11 -0.07 10.54 11.48
C TYR A 11 -0.42 11.36 12.73
N ASP A 12 -1.25 10.78 13.59
CA ASP A 12 -1.55 11.34 14.89
C ASP A 12 -0.51 10.88 15.91
N ARG A 13 0.11 11.83 16.62
CA ARG A 13 0.94 11.52 17.78
C ARG A 13 0.09 11.65 19.02
N LEU A 14 0.02 10.56 19.79
CA LEU A 14 -0.75 10.50 21.00
C LEU A 14 0.15 10.81 22.21
N ASP A 15 -0.40 11.49 23.22
CA ASP A 15 0.25 11.65 24.51
C ASP A 15 0.06 10.39 25.37
N GLU A 16 0.62 10.40 26.61
CA GLU A 16 0.52 9.27 27.54
C GLU A 16 -0.93 8.95 27.94
N GLU A 17 -1.84 9.90 27.79
CA GLU A 17 -3.26 9.74 28.12
C GLU A 17 -4.11 9.29 26.93
N GLY A 18 -3.50 9.15 25.74
CA GLY A 18 -4.18 8.75 24.54
C GLY A 18 -4.83 9.89 23.75
N ASN A 19 -4.59 11.14 24.12
CA ASN A 19 -5.07 12.31 23.38
C ASN A 19 -4.10 12.67 22.26
N ILE A 20 -4.61 13.31 21.21
CA ILE A 20 -3.77 13.78 20.09
C ILE A 20 -2.91 14.94 20.57
N GLU A 21 -1.60 14.72 20.68
CA GLU A 21 -0.62 15.74 21.05
C GLU A 21 -0.22 16.58 19.83
N SER A 22 0.04 15.92 18.70
CA SER A 22 0.43 16.58 17.46
C SER A 22 0.08 15.72 16.26
N LYS A 23 0.11 16.33 15.07
CA LYS A 23 -0.04 15.63 13.79
C LYS A 23 1.23 15.78 12.98
N LEU A 24 1.66 14.68 12.34
CA LEU A 24 2.79 14.67 11.43
C LEU A 24 2.27 14.43 10.02
N THR A 25 2.46 15.41 9.14
CA THR A 25 2.11 15.26 7.72
C THR A 25 3.21 14.48 7.02
N ALA A 26 2.91 13.26 6.62
CA ALA A 26 3.84 12.37 5.91
C ALA A 26 3.75 12.52 4.40
N VAL A 27 2.56 12.77 3.87
CA VAL A 27 2.30 13.05 2.45
C VAL A 27 1.47 14.33 2.40
N ASP A 28 1.91 15.30 1.61
CA ASP A 28 1.30 16.63 1.56
C ASP A 28 0.88 17.00 0.13
N HIS A 29 -0.43 17.01 -0.11
CA HIS A 29 -1.07 17.43 -1.37
C HIS A 29 -0.42 16.82 -2.63
N LEU A 30 -0.10 15.52 -2.56
CA LEU A 30 0.53 14.82 -3.66
C LEU A 30 -0.45 14.57 -4.80
N SER A 31 -0.09 15.04 -5.99
CA SER A 31 -0.83 14.75 -7.22
C SER A 31 0.11 14.15 -8.24
N LEU A 32 -0.21 12.96 -8.74
CA LEU A 32 0.58 12.29 -9.78
C LEU A 32 -0.26 11.26 -10.51
N LYS A 33 0.26 10.81 -11.64
CA LYS A 33 -0.34 9.76 -12.44
C LYS A 33 0.75 8.79 -12.89
N ILE A 34 0.56 7.51 -12.64
CA ILE A 34 1.46 6.45 -13.07
C ILE A 34 0.71 5.60 -14.10
N GLU A 35 1.21 5.61 -15.32
CA GLU A 35 0.62 4.85 -16.43
C GLU A 35 0.90 3.35 -16.27
N SER A 36 0.01 2.53 -16.83
CA SER A 36 0.21 1.08 -16.92
C SER A 36 1.49 0.75 -17.69
N GLY A 37 2.24 -0.26 -17.23
CA GLY A 37 3.48 -0.68 -17.86
C GLY A 37 4.69 0.18 -17.52
N SER A 38 4.55 1.19 -16.66
CA SER A 38 5.66 2.05 -16.22
C SER A 38 6.48 1.39 -15.12
N PHE A 39 7.77 1.68 -15.11
CA PHE A 39 8.67 1.40 -14.00
C PHE A 39 9.09 2.73 -13.37
N ILE A 40 8.71 2.93 -12.12
CA ILE A 40 8.89 4.22 -11.44
C ILE A 40 9.83 4.06 -10.24
N ALA A 41 10.83 4.92 -10.16
CA ALA A 41 11.70 5.04 -8.99
C ALA A 41 11.28 6.23 -8.15
N VAL A 42 11.07 5.99 -6.86
CA VAL A 42 10.72 7.04 -5.88
C VAL A 42 11.95 7.33 -5.04
N LEU A 43 12.49 8.52 -5.21
CA LEU A 43 13.74 8.95 -4.56
C LEU A 43 13.44 9.94 -3.44
N GLY A 44 14.21 9.88 -2.39
CA GLY A 44 14.10 10.78 -1.25
C GLY A 44 14.89 10.26 -0.05
N HIS A 45 15.18 11.14 0.90
CA HIS A 45 15.82 10.76 2.15
C HIS A 45 14.85 10.02 3.09
N ASN A 46 15.36 9.41 4.14
CA ASN A 46 14.54 8.77 5.16
C ASN A 46 13.60 9.80 5.81
N GLY A 47 12.33 9.42 5.96
CA GLY A 47 11.31 10.31 6.50
C GLY A 47 10.65 11.24 5.48
N SER A 48 10.92 11.06 4.18
CA SER A 48 10.29 11.87 3.12
C SER A 48 8.89 11.42 2.71
N GLY A 49 8.38 10.33 3.28
CA GLY A 49 7.03 9.83 2.99
C GLY A 49 6.94 8.75 1.91
N LYS A 50 8.07 8.23 1.43
CA LYS A 50 8.10 7.19 0.37
C LYS A 50 7.34 5.93 0.77
N SER A 51 7.66 5.36 1.92
CA SER A 51 7.00 4.15 2.44
C SER A 51 5.54 4.40 2.77
N THR A 52 5.23 5.58 3.28
CA THR A 52 3.85 5.98 3.57
C THR A 52 3.03 6.03 2.28
N PHE A 53 3.56 6.66 1.24
CA PHE A 53 2.88 6.68 -0.06
C PHE A 53 2.70 5.27 -0.64
N ALA A 54 3.73 4.43 -0.58
CA ALA A 54 3.65 3.06 -1.06
C ALA A 54 2.54 2.26 -0.38
N LYS A 55 2.34 2.44 0.92
CA LYS A 55 1.26 1.78 1.68
C LYS A 55 -0.14 2.21 1.27
N HIS A 56 -0.29 3.35 0.60
CA HIS A 56 -1.57 3.78 0.04
C HIS A 56 -1.96 3.00 -1.22
N ILE A 57 -0.99 2.52 -1.99
CA ILE A 57 -1.23 1.83 -3.27
C ILE A 57 -1.97 0.51 -3.09
N ASN A 58 -1.71 -0.21 -2.00
CA ASN A 58 -2.44 -1.44 -1.66
C ASN A 58 -3.51 -1.22 -0.59
N ALA A 59 -3.83 0.03 -0.30
CA ALA A 59 -4.84 0.44 0.68
C ALA A 59 -4.58 -0.03 2.12
N LEU A 60 -3.30 -0.24 2.50
CA LEU A 60 -2.93 -0.41 3.91
C LEU A 60 -3.16 0.88 4.69
N LEU A 61 -2.95 2.01 4.04
CA LEU A 61 -3.31 3.34 4.55
C LEU A 61 -4.27 3.98 3.57
N THR A 62 -5.17 4.81 4.06
CA THR A 62 -6.07 5.62 3.24
C THR A 62 -5.78 7.10 3.46
N PRO A 63 -5.88 7.94 2.42
CA PRO A 63 -5.59 9.36 2.57
C PRO A 63 -6.45 10.03 3.65
N THR A 64 -5.85 10.92 4.42
CA THR A 64 -6.58 11.82 5.32
C THR A 64 -7.42 12.80 4.51
N ASP A 65 -6.87 13.26 3.38
CA ASP A 65 -7.54 14.13 2.42
C ASP A 65 -7.08 13.79 1.00
N GLY A 66 -7.85 14.18 0.00
CA GLY A 66 -7.59 13.82 -1.39
C GLY A 66 -8.05 12.41 -1.74
N THR A 67 -7.76 11.97 -2.95
CA THR A 67 -8.19 10.67 -3.45
C THR A 67 -7.06 9.97 -4.20
N LEU A 68 -6.95 8.66 -3.98
CA LEU A 68 -6.04 7.78 -4.70
C LEU A 68 -6.85 6.68 -5.38
N TRP A 69 -6.68 6.54 -6.68
CA TRP A 69 -7.27 5.45 -7.47
C TRP A 69 -6.20 4.46 -7.91
N VAL A 70 -6.50 3.18 -7.76
CA VAL A 70 -5.69 2.07 -8.27
C VAL A 70 -6.54 1.33 -9.28
N ASN A 71 -6.13 1.35 -10.55
CA ASN A 71 -6.89 0.77 -11.66
C ASN A 71 -8.36 1.24 -11.70
N GLY A 72 -8.57 2.54 -11.45
CA GLY A 72 -9.90 3.15 -11.43
C GLY A 72 -10.71 2.93 -10.16
N MET A 73 -10.16 2.23 -9.17
CA MET A 73 -10.82 1.97 -7.89
C MET A 73 -10.30 2.92 -6.81
N ASP A 74 -11.22 3.60 -6.12
CA ASP A 74 -10.90 4.49 -5.01
C ASP A 74 -10.45 3.66 -3.80
N THR A 75 -9.27 3.97 -3.25
CA THR A 75 -8.73 3.23 -2.10
C THR A 75 -9.54 3.41 -0.81
N LYS A 76 -10.41 4.41 -0.73
CA LYS A 76 -11.34 4.61 0.38
C LYS A 76 -12.61 3.77 0.27
N ASP A 77 -12.86 3.17 -0.88
CA ASP A 77 -14.03 2.34 -1.11
C ASP A 77 -13.78 0.92 -0.60
N GLU A 78 -14.42 0.58 0.51
CA GLU A 78 -14.25 -0.72 1.16
C GLU A 78 -14.72 -1.89 0.28
N GLU A 79 -15.63 -1.66 -0.64
CA GLU A 79 -16.11 -2.70 -1.57
C GLU A 79 -15.02 -3.15 -2.53
N HIS A 80 -14.07 -2.26 -2.86
CA HIS A 80 -12.96 -2.54 -3.77
C HIS A 80 -11.65 -2.87 -3.06
N LEU A 81 -11.64 -2.91 -1.74
CA LEU A 81 -10.42 -3.12 -0.95
C LEU A 81 -9.70 -4.41 -1.33
N TRP A 82 -10.45 -5.49 -1.45
CA TRP A 82 -9.89 -6.80 -1.80
C TRP A 82 -9.34 -6.82 -3.24
N ASP A 83 -10.08 -6.23 -4.17
CA ASP A 83 -9.66 -6.12 -5.57
C ASP A 83 -8.37 -5.31 -5.71
N ILE A 84 -8.26 -4.20 -4.98
CA ILE A 84 -7.05 -3.37 -4.95
C ILE A 84 -5.85 -4.18 -4.44
N ARG A 85 -6.01 -4.91 -3.36
CA ARG A 85 -4.95 -5.73 -2.77
C ARG A 85 -4.51 -6.89 -3.65
N GLN A 86 -5.41 -7.44 -4.43
CA GLN A 86 -5.05 -8.45 -5.44
C GLN A 86 -4.21 -7.88 -6.58
N ASN A 87 -4.38 -6.60 -6.90
CA ASN A 87 -3.68 -5.92 -7.98
C ASN A 87 -2.35 -5.28 -7.55
N ALA A 88 -2.13 -5.10 -6.25
CA ALA A 88 -0.96 -4.38 -5.74
C ALA A 88 -0.26 -5.18 -4.65
N GLY A 89 0.81 -5.86 -5.02
CA GLY A 89 1.72 -6.52 -4.09
C GLY A 89 2.70 -5.52 -3.48
N MET A 90 3.10 -5.75 -2.23
CA MET A 90 4.04 -4.89 -1.53
C MET A 90 5.16 -5.71 -0.90
N VAL A 91 6.41 -5.24 -1.11
CA VAL A 91 7.58 -5.75 -0.39
C VAL A 91 7.97 -4.69 0.64
N PHE A 92 7.95 -5.08 1.90
CA PHE A 92 8.28 -4.18 3.00
C PHE A 92 9.80 -4.03 3.16
N GLN A 93 10.20 -3.06 3.97
CA GLN A 93 11.60 -2.70 4.16
C GLN A 93 12.46 -3.85 4.70
N ASN A 94 11.89 -4.79 5.46
CA ASN A 94 12.54 -5.99 5.95
C ASN A 94 11.89 -7.23 5.31
N PRO A 95 12.23 -7.58 4.06
CA PRO A 95 11.54 -8.65 3.33
C PRO A 95 11.73 -10.04 3.95
N ASP A 96 12.78 -10.29 4.70
CA ASP A 96 13.02 -11.58 5.36
C ASP A 96 11.89 -11.97 6.32
N ASN A 97 11.24 -10.99 6.94
CA ASN A 97 10.12 -11.22 7.85
C ASN A 97 8.82 -11.60 7.11
N GLN A 98 8.82 -11.54 5.79
CA GLN A 98 7.65 -11.83 4.96
C GLN A 98 7.67 -13.27 4.42
N ILE A 99 8.77 -13.97 4.60
CA ILE A 99 8.90 -15.37 4.20
C ILE A 99 8.18 -16.25 5.22
N ILE A 100 7.22 -17.02 4.75
CA ILE A 100 6.29 -17.80 5.58
C ILE A 100 6.54 -19.30 5.42
N GLY A 101 6.85 -19.74 4.19
CA GLY A 101 7.07 -21.14 3.87
C GLY A 101 8.47 -21.61 4.23
N THR A 102 8.60 -22.89 4.56
CA THR A 102 9.89 -23.54 4.81
C THR A 102 10.62 -23.92 3.53
N ILE A 103 9.90 -24.04 2.43
CA ILE A 103 10.43 -24.26 1.08
C ILE A 103 9.88 -23.20 0.13
N VAL A 104 10.62 -22.92 -0.93
CA VAL A 104 10.27 -21.84 -1.89
C VAL A 104 8.89 -22.03 -2.49
N GLU A 105 8.54 -23.24 -2.88
CA GLU A 105 7.25 -23.57 -3.48
C GLU A 105 6.08 -23.21 -2.57
N GLU A 106 6.16 -23.57 -1.30
CA GLU A 106 5.13 -23.24 -0.30
C GLU A 106 5.03 -21.75 -0.08
N ASP A 107 6.16 -21.03 -0.01
CA ASP A 107 6.20 -19.61 0.20
C ASP A 107 5.58 -18.84 -0.96
N VAL A 108 5.94 -19.20 -2.19
CA VAL A 108 5.39 -18.58 -3.40
C VAL A 108 3.89 -18.88 -3.57
N GLY A 109 3.46 -20.12 -3.23
CA GLY A 109 2.06 -20.54 -3.34
C GLY A 109 1.14 -19.95 -2.28
N PHE A 110 1.68 -19.39 -1.19
CA PHE A 110 0.88 -18.88 -0.07
C PHE A 110 -0.13 -17.81 -0.49
N GLY A 111 0.31 -16.85 -1.30
CA GLY A 111 -0.57 -15.79 -1.82
C GLY A 111 -1.73 -16.35 -2.65
N PRO A 112 -1.47 -17.12 -3.70
CA PRO A 112 -2.52 -17.75 -4.52
C PRO A 112 -3.47 -18.65 -3.71
N GLU A 113 -2.98 -19.42 -2.74
CA GLU A 113 -3.83 -20.22 -1.86
C GLU A 113 -4.83 -19.37 -1.09
N ASN A 114 -4.37 -18.24 -0.53
CA ASN A 114 -5.23 -17.32 0.22
C ASN A 114 -6.24 -16.60 -0.67
N LEU A 115 -5.97 -16.49 -1.96
CA LEU A 115 -6.90 -15.93 -2.95
C LEU A 115 -7.90 -16.96 -3.48
N GLY A 116 -7.79 -18.22 -3.06
CA GLY A 116 -8.69 -19.29 -3.48
C GLY A 116 -8.41 -19.85 -4.86
N VAL A 117 -7.19 -19.66 -5.37
CA VAL A 117 -6.78 -20.24 -6.65
C VAL A 117 -6.74 -21.77 -6.54
N PRO A 118 -7.31 -22.53 -7.52
CA PRO A 118 -7.26 -23.98 -7.50
C PRO A 118 -5.83 -24.51 -7.46
N THR A 119 -5.61 -25.59 -6.72
CA THR A 119 -4.27 -26.16 -6.48
C THR A 119 -3.51 -26.48 -7.77
N ASP A 120 -4.20 -26.95 -8.80
CA ASP A 120 -3.62 -27.27 -10.10
C ASP A 120 -3.13 -26.02 -10.87
N GLU A 121 -3.68 -24.84 -10.56
CA GLU A 121 -3.24 -23.57 -11.16
C GLU A 121 -2.11 -22.89 -10.37
N ILE A 122 -1.91 -23.26 -9.09
CA ILE A 122 -0.86 -22.70 -8.23
C ILE A 122 0.51 -23.23 -8.64
N TRP A 123 0.61 -24.50 -8.93
CA TRP A 123 1.83 -25.22 -9.31
C TRP A 123 1.87 -25.50 -10.80
#